data_3051a4914bad132a1367f78ae79972b2
#
_entry.id   3051a4914bad132a1367f78ae79972b2
#
_cell.length_a   1.000
_cell.length_b   1.000
_cell.length_c   1.000
_cell.angle_alpha   90.00
_cell.angle_beta   90.00
_cell.angle_gamma   90.00
#
_symmetry.space_group_name_H-M   'P 1'
#
loop_
_entity.id
_entity.type
_entity.pdbx_description
1 polymer ?
#
loop_
_entity_poly.entity_id
_entity_poly.type
_entity_poly.pdbx_seq_one_letter_code
_entity_poly.pdbx_strand_id
1 'polypeptide(L)'
;MDAIVAHWAVARPELDVSGLKVFGRLHRSFLVYKSRIAPTFEEHGINDSGFDVLACLRRAVPHHRLTAGELAEQTLVTTGGLSLRVNRLEEAGLVTRSKDSQDARVVYVELTSAGAALVDSVADAHFAKLRAMLGDLDAGERETLARLLARLERSARAAEFDAAADSGADRRV
;
A
#
# COMPACT_ATOMS: atom_id res chain seq x y z
N MET A 1 -18.52 3.08 -15.50
CA MET A 1 -18.51 4.29 -14.62
C MET A 1 -19.37 5.40 -15.24
N ASP A 2 -19.25 5.67 -16.52
CA ASP A 2 -19.98 6.76 -17.19
C ASP A 2 -21.50 6.65 -17.08
N ALA A 3 -22.05 5.43 -17.18
CA ALA A 3 -23.49 5.20 -16.95
C ALA A 3 -23.93 5.58 -15.52
N ILE A 4 -23.12 5.30 -14.51
CA ILE A 4 -23.45 5.66 -13.10
C ILE A 4 -23.48 7.18 -12.95
N VAL A 5 -22.52 7.89 -13.53
CA VAL A 5 -22.49 9.36 -13.52
C VAL A 5 -23.70 9.94 -14.25
N ALA A 6 -24.08 9.37 -15.41
CA ALA A 6 -25.27 9.80 -16.17
C ALA A 6 -26.56 9.57 -15.37
N HIS A 7 -26.70 8.44 -14.69
CA HIS A 7 -27.87 8.17 -13.84
C HIS A 7 -28.00 9.17 -12.69
N TRP A 8 -26.89 9.54 -12.04
CA TRP A 8 -26.89 10.56 -11.00
C TRP A 8 -27.27 11.94 -11.53
N ALA A 9 -26.77 12.32 -12.72
CA ALA A 9 -27.14 13.59 -13.36
C ALA A 9 -28.65 13.68 -13.67
N VAL A 10 -29.32 12.55 -13.85
CA VAL A 10 -30.79 12.51 -14.01
C VAL A 10 -31.50 12.51 -12.66
N ALA A 11 -31.02 11.71 -11.69
CA ALA A 11 -31.69 11.53 -10.40
C ALA A 11 -31.55 12.74 -9.49
N ARG A 12 -30.38 13.41 -9.51
CA ARG A 12 -30.04 14.56 -8.66
C ARG A 12 -29.18 15.55 -9.44
N PRO A 13 -29.79 16.33 -10.38
CA PRO A 13 -29.04 17.23 -11.28
C PRO A 13 -28.29 18.36 -10.57
N GLU A 14 -28.67 18.67 -9.33
CA GLU A 14 -28.01 19.69 -8.49
C GLU A 14 -26.70 19.21 -7.84
N LEU A 15 -26.40 17.90 -7.87
CA LEU A 15 -25.19 17.36 -7.26
C LEU A 15 -24.01 17.41 -8.22
N ASP A 16 -22.89 17.95 -7.76
CA ASP A 16 -21.62 17.77 -8.46
C ASP A 16 -21.06 16.36 -8.23
N VAL A 17 -21.24 15.51 -9.21
CA VAL A 17 -20.75 14.12 -9.21
C VAL A 17 -19.43 13.95 -9.95
N SER A 18 -18.72 15.04 -10.26
CA SER A 18 -17.47 15.01 -11.04
C SER A 18 -16.39 14.12 -10.39
N GLY A 19 -16.30 14.13 -9.06
CA GLY A 19 -15.37 13.30 -8.28
C GLY A 19 -15.59 11.80 -8.49
N LEU A 20 -16.81 11.37 -8.78
CA LEU A 20 -17.14 9.96 -9.01
C LEU A 20 -16.45 9.41 -10.27
N LYS A 21 -16.18 10.24 -11.27
CA LYS A 21 -15.42 9.85 -12.47
C LYS A 21 -14.01 9.41 -12.12
N VAL A 22 -13.38 10.04 -11.13
CA VAL A 22 -12.02 9.73 -10.69
C VAL A 22 -12.03 8.59 -9.67
N PHE A 23 -12.68 8.79 -8.52
CA PHE A 23 -12.65 7.81 -7.43
C PHE A 23 -13.32 6.49 -7.78
N GLY A 24 -14.38 6.52 -8.59
CA GLY A 24 -15.03 5.30 -9.05
C GLY A 24 -14.15 4.47 -9.99
N ARG A 25 -13.35 5.10 -10.86
CA ARG A 25 -12.37 4.39 -11.71
C ARG A 25 -11.21 3.88 -10.86
N LEU A 26 -10.69 4.69 -9.95
CA LEU A 26 -9.63 4.29 -9.02
C LEU A 26 -10.04 3.05 -8.21
N HIS A 27 -11.24 3.08 -7.60
CA HIS A 27 -11.76 1.95 -6.84
C HIS A 27 -11.90 0.68 -7.69
N ARG A 28 -12.48 0.78 -8.89
CA ARG A 28 -12.60 -0.39 -9.79
C ARG A 28 -11.24 -0.92 -10.24
N SER A 29 -10.31 -0.04 -10.57
CA SER A 29 -8.94 -0.43 -10.95
C SER A 29 -8.23 -1.12 -9.79
N PHE A 30 -8.42 -0.64 -8.56
CA PHE A 30 -7.88 -1.28 -7.36
C PHE A 30 -8.46 -2.69 -7.15
N LEU A 31 -9.77 -2.88 -7.30
CA LEU A 31 -10.38 -4.21 -7.19
C LEU A 31 -9.84 -5.19 -8.24
N VAL A 32 -9.70 -4.74 -9.50
CA VAL A 32 -9.11 -5.56 -10.57
C VAL A 32 -7.64 -5.87 -10.25
N TYR A 33 -6.87 -4.88 -9.86
CA TYR A 33 -5.48 -5.06 -9.43
C TYR A 33 -5.39 -6.14 -8.32
N LYS A 34 -6.15 -6.00 -7.23
CA LYS A 34 -6.16 -6.93 -6.11
C LYS A 34 -6.47 -8.36 -6.54
N SER A 35 -7.50 -8.56 -7.36
CA SER A 35 -7.87 -9.89 -7.84
C SER A 35 -6.81 -10.54 -8.75
N ARG A 36 -6.09 -9.73 -9.52
CA ARG A 36 -5.05 -10.22 -10.44
C ARG A 36 -3.72 -10.53 -9.74
N ILE A 37 -3.42 -9.81 -8.65
CA ILE A 37 -2.15 -9.96 -7.94
C ILE A 37 -2.19 -11.02 -6.83
N ALA A 38 -3.34 -11.23 -6.19
CA ALA A 38 -3.49 -12.14 -5.05
C ALA A 38 -2.92 -13.55 -5.31
N PRO A 39 -3.20 -14.21 -6.45
CA PRO A 39 -2.64 -15.54 -6.72
C PRO A 39 -1.11 -15.59 -6.69
N THR A 40 -0.42 -14.50 -7.06
CA THR A 40 1.05 -14.45 -7.02
C THR A 40 1.60 -14.62 -5.61
N PHE A 41 0.91 -14.08 -4.63
CA PHE A 41 1.30 -14.21 -3.23
C PHE A 41 0.88 -15.56 -2.65
N GLU A 42 -0.34 -16.01 -2.97
CA GLU A 42 -0.91 -17.28 -2.50
C GLU A 42 -0.07 -18.49 -2.95
N GLU A 43 0.40 -18.50 -4.20
CA GLU A 43 1.29 -19.52 -4.76
C GLU A 43 2.60 -19.68 -3.96
N HIS A 44 3.00 -18.62 -3.23
CA HIS A 44 4.19 -18.60 -2.40
C HIS A 44 3.88 -18.68 -0.89
N GLY A 45 2.64 -18.96 -0.52
CA GLY A 45 2.22 -19.12 0.88
C GLY A 45 2.21 -17.83 1.71
N ILE A 46 2.20 -16.67 1.05
CA ILE A 46 2.10 -15.36 1.72
C ILE A 46 0.90 -14.58 1.19
N ASN A 47 0.62 -13.44 1.79
CA ASN A 47 -0.34 -12.46 1.28
C ASN A 47 0.38 -11.15 0.91
N ASP A 48 -0.35 -10.23 0.29
CA ASP A 48 0.16 -8.93 -0.14
C ASP A 48 0.80 -8.13 0.99
N SER A 49 0.21 -8.17 2.17
CA SER A 49 0.74 -7.43 3.33
C SER A 49 1.98 -8.08 3.96
N GLY A 50 2.13 -9.39 3.85
CA GLY A 50 3.37 -10.09 4.19
C GLY A 50 4.48 -9.77 3.20
N PHE A 51 4.14 -9.79 1.90
CA PHE A 51 5.07 -9.36 0.85
C PHE A 51 5.54 -7.92 1.04
N ASP A 52 4.65 -6.99 1.39
CA ASP A 52 5.01 -5.57 1.61
C ASP A 52 6.08 -5.42 2.72
N VAL A 53 5.93 -6.14 3.84
CA VAL A 53 6.94 -6.15 4.92
C VAL A 53 8.27 -6.74 4.44
N LEU A 54 8.25 -7.91 3.79
CA LEU A 54 9.47 -8.54 3.28
C LEU A 54 10.16 -7.67 2.23
N ALA A 55 9.41 -7.07 1.32
CA ALA A 55 9.93 -6.17 0.29
C ALA A 55 10.51 -4.88 0.89
N CYS A 56 9.91 -4.35 1.97
CA CYS A 56 10.45 -3.22 2.69
C CYS A 56 11.81 -3.55 3.32
N LEU A 57 11.92 -4.67 4.02
CA LEU A 57 13.20 -5.15 4.57
C LEU A 57 14.23 -5.43 3.48
N ARG A 58 13.80 -6.00 2.35
CA ARG A 58 14.71 -6.29 1.22
C ARG A 58 15.35 -5.04 0.63
N ARG A 59 14.61 -3.92 0.61
CA ARG A 59 15.11 -2.61 0.16
C ARG A 59 16.01 -1.92 1.18
N ALA A 60 15.99 -2.32 2.45
CA ALA A 60 16.80 -1.74 3.52
C ALA A 60 18.24 -2.22 3.47
N VAL A 61 18.96 -1.87 2.39
CA VAL A 61 20.37 -2.20 2.21
C VAL A 61 21.27 -1.33 3.08
N PRO A 62 22.42 -1.82 3.55
CA PRO A 62 22.99 -3.16 3.27
C PRO A 62 22.52 -4.27 4.23
N HIS A 63 21.83 -3.95 5.30
CA HIS A 63 21.59 -4.87 6.41
C HIS A 63 20.27 -5.64 6.35
N HIS A 64 19.34 -5.25 5.45
CA HIS A 64 18.00 -5.86 5.30
C HIS A 64 17.23 -5.95 6.63
N ARG A 65 17.37 -4.92 7.47
CA ARG A 65 16.73 -4.79 8.76
C ARG A 65 16.22 -3.37 9.01
N LEU A 66 15.12 -3.26 9.72
CA LEU A 66 14.49 -2.01 10.12
C LEU A 66 13.92 -2.16 11.51
N THR A 67 13.79 -1.05 12.23
CA THR A 67 12.99 -1.00 13.45
C THR A 67 11.49 -1.11 13.13
N ALA A 68 10.68 -1.46 14.12
CA ALA A 68 9.23 -1.51 13.96
C ALA A 68 8.64 -0.14 13.56
N GLY A 69 9.24 0.96 14.03
CA GLY A 69 8.86 2.34 13.66
C GLY A 69 9.13 2.61 12.17
N GLU A 70 10.35 2.34 11.70
CA GLU A 70 10.74 2.52 10.30
C GLU A 70 9.91 1.64 9.36
N LEU A 71 9.61 0.40 9.77
CA LEU A 71 8.70 -0.48 9.02
C LEU A 71 7.29 0.11 8.91
N ALA A 72 6.76 0.69 10.00
CA ALA A 72 5.43 1.29 10.00
C ALA A 72 5.35 2.51 9.07
N GLU A 73 6.43 3.28 8.96
CA GLU A 73 6.50 4.45 8.08
C GLU A 73 6.65 4.07 6.60
N GLN A 74 7.35 2.97 6.32
CA GLN A 74 7.74 2.57 4.96
C GLN A 74 6.80 1.54 4.33
N THR A 75 5.94 0.88 5.12
CA THR A 75 4.93 -0.04 4.60
C THR A 75 3.62 0.68 4.28
N LEU A 76 2.87 0.15 3.31
CA LEU A 76 1.55 0.67 2.94
C LEU A 76 0.45 0.24 3.95
N VAL A 77 0.84 -0.06 5.19
CA VAL A 77 -0.03 -0.67 6.19
C VAL A 77 -0.15 0.15 7.46
N THR A 78 -1.32 0.08 8.10
CA THR A 78 -1.54 0.72 9.40
C THR A 78 -0.72 0.05 10.51
N THR A 79 -0.24 0.84 11.46
CA THR A 79 0.62 0.41 12.59
C THR A 79 0.04 -0.74 13.41
N GLY A 80 -1.28 -0.79 13.62
CA GLY A 80 -1.95 -1.83 14.40
C GLY A 80 -1.89 -3.24 13.78
N GLY A 81 -1.77 -3.32 12.45
CA GLY A 81 -1.64 -4.59 11.74
C GLY A 81 -0.20 -5.09 11.60
N LEU A 82 0.80 -4.22 11.75
CA LEU A 82 2.20 -4.55 11.50
C LEU A 82 2.73 -5.63 12.44
N SER A 83 2.50 -5.49 13.77
CA SER A 83 2.96 -6.47 14.76
C SER A 83 2.47 -7.87 14.49
N LEU A 84 1.18 -8.03 14.15
CA LEU A 84 0.60 -9.33 13.81
C LEU A 84 1.24 -9.92 12.54
N ARG A 85 1.54 -9.10 11.56
CA ARG A 85 2.19 -9.54 10.30
C ARG A 85 3.63 -9.98 10.55
N VAL A 86 4.40 -9.18 11.30
CA VAL A 86 5.77 -9.54 11.67
C VAL A 86 5.79 -10.83 12.48
N ASN A 87 4.84 -11.04 13.42
CA ASN A 87 4.74 -12.30 14.17
C ASN A 87 4.54 -13.50 13.22
N ARG A 88 3.60 -13.40 12.29
CA ARG A 88 3.35 -14.48 11.31
C ARG A 88 4.56 -14.78 10.42
N LEU A 89 5.29 -13.75 10.01
CA LEU A 89 6.50 -13.91 9.20
C LEU A 89 7.64 -14.52 10.02
N GLU A 90 7.74 -14.20 11.31
CA GLU A 90 8.69 -14.80 12.24
C GLU A 90 8.37 -16.27 12.52
N GLU A 91 7.11 -16.60 12.78
CA GLU A 91 6.62 -17.98 12.92
C GLU A 91 6.88 -18.82 11.65
N ALA A 92 6.81 -18.19 10.46
CA ALA A 92 7.16 -18.81 9.18
C ALA A 92 8.68 -18.86 8.92
N GLY A 93 9.53 -18.33 9.81
CA GLY A 93 10.98 -18.33 9.67
C GLY A 93 11.51 -17.39 8.58
N LEU A 94 10.69 -16.41 8.13
CA LEU A 94 11.05 -15.49 7.04
C LEU A 94 11.72 -14.20 7.56
N VAL A 95 11.47 -13.86 8.81
CA VAL A 95 12.14 -12.75 9.53
C VAL A 95 12.55 -13.21 10.93
N THR A 96 13.46 -12.46 11.53
CA THR A 96 13.84 -12.59 12.95
C THR A 96 13.77 -11.23 13.62
N ARG A 97 13.64 -11.25 14.96
CA ARG A 97 13.80 -10.05 15.78
C ARG A 97 15.12 -10.09 16.53
N SER A 98 15.85 -8.98 16.51
CA SER A 98 17.06 -8.79 17.28
C SER A 98 17.00 -7.47 18.07
N LYS A 99 17.57 -7.46 19.27
CA LYS A 99 17.73 -6.23 20.04
C LYS A 99 19.00 -5.52 19.59
N ASP A 100 18.96 -4.20 19.63
CA ASP A 100 20.18 -3.41 19.41
C ASP A 100 21.18 -3.67 20.54
N SER A 101 22.46 -3.68 20.20
CA SER A 101 23.54 -3.96 21.13
C SER A 101 23.84 -2.81 22.10
N GLN A 102 23.44 -1.59 21.74
CA GLN A 102 23.69 -0.38 22.51
C GLN A 102 22.44 0.09 23.29
N ASP A 103 21.23 -0.12 22.73
CA ASP A 103 19.96 0.20 23.39
C ASP A 103 18.96 -0.95 23.25
N ALA A 104 18.83 -1.75 24.31
CA ALA A 104 17.91 -2.89 24.35
C ALA A 104 16.41 -2.55 24.14
N ARG A 105 16.04 -1.26 24.16
CA ARG A 105 14.68 -0.79 23.83
C ARG A 105 14.43 -0.76 22.32
N VAL A 106 15.49 -0.74 21.52
CA VAL A 106 15.42 -0.79 20.07
C VAL A 106 15.38 -2.26 19.63
N VAL A 107 14.33 -2.62 18.90
CA VAL A 107 14.15 -3.95 18.32
C VAL A 107 14.11 -3.82 16.81
N TYR A 108 14.99 -4.53 16.14
CA TYR A 108 15.03 -4.67 14.70
C TYR A 108 14.24 -5.90 14.26
N VAL A 109 13.61 -5.77 13.09
CA VAL A 109 13.11 -6.90 12.30
C VAL A 109 14.06 -7.06 11.11
N GLU A 110 14.51 -8.26 10.87
CA GLU A 110 15.57 -8.58 9.90
C GLU A 110 15.15 -9.76 9.02
N LEU A 111 15.48 -9.72 7.73
CA LEU A 111 15.25 -10.85 6.82
C LEU A 111 16.16 -12.03 7.15
N THR A 112 15.56 -13.22 7.19
CA THR A 112 16.35 -14.46 7.10
C THR A 112 16.78 -14.72 5.65
N SER A 113 17.71 -15.68 5.45
CA SER A 113 18.05 -16.14 4.11
C SER A 113 16.85 -16.72 3.36
N ALA A 114 15.94 -17.40 4.08
CA ALA A 114 14.69 -17.91 3.52
C ALA A 114 13.74 -16.76 3.11
N GLY A 115 13.60 -15.73 3.97
CA GLY A 115 12.83 -14.55 3.65
C GLY A 115 13.35 -13.78 2.45
N ALA A 116 14.68 -13.62 2.34
CA ALA A 116 15.32 -12.98 1.20
C ALA A 116 15.06 -13.75 -0.11
N ALA A 117 15.25 -15.06 -0.10
CA ALA A 117 14.98 -15.90 -1.27
C ALA A 117 13.52 -15.87 -1.70
N LEU A 118 12.59 -15.90 -0.72
CA LEU A 118 11.16 -15.84 -1.00
C LEU A 118 10.79 -14.49 -1.63
N VAL A 119 11.19 -13.37 -1.02
CA VAL A 119 10.81 -12.05 -1.54
C VAL A 119 11.38 -11.80 -2.93
N ASP A 120 12.59 -12.26 -3.23
CA ASP A 120 13.19 -12.12 -4.55
C ASP A 120 12.39 -12.91 -5.60
N SER A 121 12.01 -14.16 -5.31
CA SER A 121 11.16 -14.98 -6.18
C SER A 121 9.79 -14.35 -6.44
N VAL A 122 9.13 -13.87 -5.39
CA VAL A 122 7.82 -13.22 -5.51
C VAL A 122 7.91 -11.90 -6.26
N ALA A 123 8.98 -11.12 -6.03
CA ALA A 123 9.17 -9.82 -6.66
C ALA A 123 9.23 -9.93 -8.19
N ASP A 124 9.94 -10.92 -8.74
CA ASP A 124 10.03 -11.13 -10.18
C ASP A 124 8.64 -11.36 -10.81
N ALA A 125 7.84 -12.26 -10.24
CA ALA A 125 6.49 -12.55 -10.70
C ALA A 125 5.55 -11.34 -10.50
N HIS A 126 5.65 -10.67 -9.36
CA HIS A 126 4.87 -9.48 -9.02
C HIS A 126 5.10 -8.37 -10.03
N PHE A 127 6.35 -7.96 -10.24
CA PHE A 127 6.66 -6.87 -11.17
C PHE A 127 6.38 -7.22 -12.64
N ALA A 128 6.49 -8.48 -13.02
CA ALA A 128 6.03 -8.93 -14.35
C ALA A 128 4.53 -8.73 -14.53
N LYS A 129 3.72 -9.10 -13.54
CA LYS A 129 2.25 -8.87 -13.57
C LYS A 129 1.90 -7.39 -13.56
N LEU A 130 2.59 -6.55 -12.78
CA LEU A 130 2.38 -5.09 -12.81
C LEU A 130 2.62 -4.51 -14.21
N ARG A 131 3.73 -4.90 -14.85
CA ARG A 131 4.01 -4.45 -16.22
C ARG A 131 2.93 -4.90 -17.21
N ALA A 132 2.48 -6.14 -17.11
CA ALA A 132 1.42 -6.67 -17.98
C ALA A 132 0.09 -5.91 -17.83
N MET A 133 -0.27 -5.54 -16.60
CA MET A 133 -1.50 -4.76 -16.34
C MET A 133 -1.45 -3.31 -16.86
N LEU A 134 -0.26 -2.80 -17.16
CA LEU A 134 -0.05 -1.47 -17.75
C LEU A 134 0.16 -1.55 -19.27
N GLY A 135 -0.13 -2.68 -19.92
CA GLY A 135 0.17 -2.92 -21.32
C GLY A 135 -0.43 -1.91 -22.30
N ASP A 136 -1.62 -1.39 -22.02
CA ASP A 136 -2.32 -0.43 -22.86
C ASP A 136 -1.83 1.03 -22.70
N LEU A 137 -0.94 1.28 -21.75
CA LEU A 137 -0.38 2.61 -21.50
C LEU A 137 1.06 2.69 -22.01
N ASP A 138 1.38 3.74 -22.73
CA ASP A 138 2.76 4.06 -23.06
C ASP A 138 3.56 4.60 -21.85
N ALA A 139 4.87 4.82 -22.01
CA ALA A 139 5.73 5.27 -20.92
C ALA A 139 5.35 6.67 -20.40
N GLY A 140 4.96 7.59 -21.29
CA GLY A 140 4.55 8.95 -20.91
C GLY A 140 3.21 8.96 -20.19
N GLU A 141 2.27 8.11 -20.62
CA GLU A 141 0.97 7.92 -19.96
C GLU A 141 1.11 7.34 -18.56
N ARG A 142 2.00 6.34 -18.37
CA ARG A 142 2.31 5.76 -17.05
C ARG A 142 2.89 6.80 -16.10
N GLU A 143 3.85 7.59 -16.55
CA GLU A 143 4.45 8.65 -15.74
C GLU A 143 3.42 9.74 -15.39
N THR A 144 2.59 10.13 -16.35
CA THR A 144 1.51 11.09 -16.13
C THR A 144 0.50 10.58 -15.12
N LEU A 145 0.07 9.33 -15.23
CA LEU A 145 -0.85 8.69 -14.29
C LEU A 145 -0.27 8.64 -12.89
N ALA A 146 1.00 8.20 -12.74
CA ALA A 146 1.69 8.15 -11.45
C ALA A 146 1.75 9.53 -10.79
N ARG A 147 2.11 10.57 -11.53
CA ARG A 147 2.17 11.96 -11.05
C ARG A 147 0.79 12.48 -10.62
N LEU A 148 -0.27 12.17 -11.39
CA LEU A 148 -1.64 12.58 -11.05
C LEU A 148 -2.15 11.86 -9.81
N LEU A 149 -1.88 10.57 -9.65
CA LEU A 149 -2.24 9.80 -8.45
C LEU A 149 -1.52 10.33 -7.21
N ALA A 150 -0.22 10.62 -7.29
CA ALA A 150 0.52 11.23 -6.19
C ALA A 150 -0.03 12.61 -5.78
N ARG A 151 -0.49 13.40 -6.76
CA ARG A 151 -1.16 14.68 -6.49
C ARG A 151 -2.53 14.48 -5.84
N LEU A 152 -3.31 13.53 -6.31
CA LEU A 152 -4.61 13.18 -5.74
C LEU A 152 -4.47 12.71 -4.29
N GLU A 153 -3.49 11.86 -4.00
CA GLU A 153 -3.21 11.38 -2.64
C GLU A 153 -2.92 12.56 -1.68
N ARG A 154 -2.05 13.49 -2.08
CA ARG A 154 -1.77 14.68 -1.26
C ARG A 154 -3.01 15.54 -1.01
N SER A 155 -3.83 15.76 -2.05
CA SER A 155 -5.08 16.52 -1.91
C SER A 155 -6.09 15.85 -0.99
N ALA A 156 -6.22 14.52 -1.07
CA ALA A 156 -7.12 13.76 -0.21
C ALA A 156 -6.68 13.82 1.26
N ARG A 157 -5.37 13.72 1.54
CA ARG A 157 -4.83 13.86 2.90
C ARG A 157 -5.05 15.27 3.48
N ALA A 158 -4.89 16.32 2.67
CA ALA A 158 -5.14 17.70 3.11
C ALA A 158 -6.61 17.94 3.46
N ALA A 159 -7.55 17.39 2.69
CA ALA A 159 -8.98 17.52 2.94
C ALA A 159 -9.44 16.89 4.28
N GLU A 160 -8.76 15.84 4.77
CA GLU A 160 -9.04 15.25 6.08
C GLU A 160 -8.63 16.18 7.23
N PHE A 161 -7.55 16.94 7.07
CA PHE A 161 -7.08 17.92 8.07
C PHE A 161 -8.05 19.10 8.23
N ASP A 162 -8.58 19.63 7.15
CA ASP A 162 -9.51 20.74 7.17
C ASP A 162 -10.85 20.34 7.83
N ALA A 163 -11.37 19.14 7.54
CA ALA A 163 -12.59 18.62 8.16
C ALA A 163 -12.44 18.36 9.67
N ALA A 164 -11.25 17.95 10.13
CA ALA A 164 -10.96 17.75 11.55
C ALA A 164 -10.80 19.08 12.31
N ALA A 165 -10.25 20.09 11.65
CA ALA A 165 -10.11 21.44 12.22
C ALA A 165 -11.47 22.13 12.41
N ASP A 166 -12.39 21.99 11.45
CA ASP A 166 -13.73 22.58 11.48
C ASP A 166 -14.63 21.92 12.54
N SER A 167 -14.51 20.59 12.73
CA SER A 167 -15.25 19.86 13.77
C SER A 167 -14.76 20.13 15.20
N GLY A 168 -13.56 20.65 15.36
CA GLY A 168 -12.98 21.05 16.66
C GLY A 168 -13.40 22.45 17.13
N ALA A 169 -13.83 23.32 16.20
CA ALA A 169 -14.24 24.69 16.51
C ALA A 169 -15.66 24.76 17.09
N ASP A 170 -16.54 23.81 16.74
CA ASP A 170 -17.95 23.82 17.15
C ASP A 170 -18.20 23.20 18.55
N ARG A 171 -17.17 22.73 19.26
CA ARG A 171 -17.29 22.18 20.62
C ARG A 171 -16.87 23.15 21.74
N ARG A 172 -16.72 24.43 21.45
CA ARG A 172 -16.40 25.47 22.44
C ARG A 172 -17.44 26.61 22.45
N VAL A 173 -18.69 26.25 22.69
CA VAL A 173 -19.72 27.23 23.11
C VAL A 173 -20.46 26.64 24.30
#